data_8250ada69d9260145f9159fb00841a09
#
_entry.id   8250ada69d9260145f9159fb00841a09
#
_cell.length_a   1.000
_cell.length_b   1.000
_cell.length_c   1.000
_cell.angle_alpha   90.00
_cell.angle_beta   90.00
_cell.angle_gamma   90.00
#
_symmetry.space_group_name_H-M   'P 1'
#
loop_
_entity.id
_entity.type
_entity.pdbx_description
1 polymer ?
#
loop_
_entity_poly.entity_id
_entity_poly.type
_entity_poly.pdbx_seq_one_letter_code
_entity_poly.pdbx_strand_id
1 'polypeptide(L)'
;MKDFEGFIKNYATRDFIYFFAEKSIEIYKNQVEKLDEHLVCNITFPLNIIQHGFIHKQAKVMLSAWDIPNMAYLSITNSNDYRNDIMTEQLAGRVVNLYRGYENKHSGSEYIGNNGLPSIFKYLMGMSYEQFKYANPAWIYQNYNRNYHMLIGSPNINREKIVDINVITNELFGLTAEELLAVEWIIWWLCSIHPDPLSAPEELYRKKENSILTKKNLERVISYYSVTYEQVRNSSLRKQIFYNKPFVITQKTKETIAVSFYLVQMMIADGLYWLIRDYYHNNHWGTKFIIAFGEMFEDYFEELAGLYLPKNSWHKIPEERKKSADYYVEVDEAVFLFELKSGLLGLGAKQQVPDVGQIDIFLSLIHI
;
A
#
# COMPACT_ATOMS: atom_id res chain seq x y z
N MET A 1 29.56 -1.41 17.96
CA MET A 1 28.74 -0.40 17.23
C MET A 1 27.29 -0.73 17.56
N LYS A 2 26.43 0.22 17.97
CA LYS A 2 25.00 -0.04 18.20
C LYS A 2 24.39 -0.50 16.87
N ASP A 3 23.59 -1.56 16.89
CA ASP A 3 22.78 -1.97 15.76
C ASP A 3 21.64 -0.95 15.51
N PHE A 4 20.85 -1.17 14.46
CA PHE A 4 19.75 -0.27 14.09
C PHE A 4 18.76 -0.07 15.24
N GLU A 5 18.29 -1.16 15.86
CA GLU A 5 17.33 -1.10 16.98
C GLU A 5 17.87 -0.38 18.20
N GLY A 6 19.13 -0.63 18.56
CA GLY A 6 19.81 0.06 19.66
C GLY A 6 20.03 1.54 19.38
N PHE A 7 20.13 1.93 18.09
CA PHE A 7 20.29 3.32 17.69
C PHE A 7 18.97 4.09 17.79
N ILE A 8 17.88 3.55 17.22
CA ILE A 8 16.58 4.24 17.16
C ILE A 8 15.92 4.42 18.53
N LYS A 9 16.28 3.64 19.55
CA LYS A 9 15.75 3.75 20.93
C LYS A 9 15.91 5.14 21.55
N ASN A 10 16.84 5.95 21.06
CA ASN A 10 17.12 7.27 21.63
C ASN A 10 16.24 8.37 21.01
N TYR A 11 15.61 8.12 19.87
CA TYR A 11 14.85 9.11 19.11
C TYR A 11 13.38 9.10 19.48
N ALA A 12 12.78 10.30 19.52
CA ALA A 12 11.34 10.43 19.61
C ALA A 12 10.68 9.78 18.37
N THR A 13 9.81 8.81 18.61
CA THR A 13 9.16 8.04 17.53
C THR A 13 8.35 8.95 16.59
N ARG A 14 7.65 9.95 17.16
CA ARG A 14 6.91 10.96 16.38
C ARG A 14 7.81 11.66 15.38
N ASP A 15 8.95 12.20 15.82
CA ASP A 15 9.86 12.96 14.96
C ASP A 15 10.56 12.07 13.93
N PHE A 16 10.85 10.82 14.32
CA PHE A 16 11.37 9.81 13.40
C PHE A 16 10.39 9.52 12.26
N ILE A 17 9.13 9.21 12.57
CA ILE A 17 8.12 8.89 11.58
C ILE A 17 7.86 10.10 10.68
N TYR A 18 7.70 11.28 11.30
CA TYR A 18 7.44 12.52 10.59
C TYR A 18 8.54 12.82 9.56
N PHE A 19 9.80 12.75 9.96
CA PHE A 19 10.94 12.98 9.07
C PHE A 19 10.93 12.05 7.85
N PHE A 20 10.74 10.74 8.07
CA PHE A 20 10.74 9.78 6.96
C PHE A 20 9.45 9.84 6.13
N ALA A 21 8.34 10.26 6.70
CA ALA A 21 7.12 10.58 5.94
C ALA A 21 7.33 11.76 4.98
N GLU A 22 8.01 12.84 5.41
CA GLU A 22 8.41 13.94 4.52
C GLU A 22 9.32 13.44 3.39
N LYS A 23 10.26 12.54 3.68
CA LYS A 23 11.08 11.92 2.62
C LYS A 23 10.25 11.10 1.64
N SER A 24 9.17 10.46 2.04
CA SER A 24 8.26 9.77 1.10
C SER A 24 7.56 10.74 0.14
N ILE A 25 7.21 11.93 0.62
CA ILE A 25 6.65 13.01 -0.21
C ILE A 25 7.72 13.53 -1.20
N GLU A 26 8.96 13.68 -0.74
CA GLU A 26 10.09 14.08 -1.60
C GLU A 26 10.33 13.06 -2.73
N ILE A 27 10.33 11.76 -2.41
CA ILE A 27 10.46 10.68 -3.40
C ILE A 27 9.35 10.79 -4.44
N TYR A 28 8.10 10.94 -4.00
CA TYR A 28 6.95 11.07 -4.89
C TYR A 28 7.06 12.31 -5.80
N LYS A 29 7.41 13.47 -5.27
CA LYS A 29 7.60 14.70 -6.07
C LYS A 29 8.69 14.51 -7.13
N ASN A 30 9.81 13.90 -6.76
CA ASN A 30 10.86 13.58 -7.73
C ASN A 30 10.36 12.65 -8.84
N GLN A 31 9.56 11.64 -8.49
CA GLN A 31 9.00 10.69 -9.44
C GLN A 31 8.06 11.36 -10.43
N VAL A 32 7.19 12.27 -9.96
CA VAL A 32 6.18 12.93 -10.81
C VAL A 32 6.78 14.11 -11.57
N GLU A 33 7.54 14.96 -10.91
CA GLU A 33 8.03 16.22 -11.48
C GLU A 33 9.27 16.02 -12.38
N LYS A 34 10.14 15.08 -11.99
CA LYS A 34 11.40 14.83 -12.70
C LYS A 34 11.37 13.61 -13.61
N LEU A 35 10.21 12.90 -13.67
CA LEU A 35 10.09 11.62 -14.36
C LEU A 35 11.17 10.62 -13.91
N ASP A 36 11.57 10.71 -12.63
CA ASP A 36 12.55 9.79 -12.05
C ASP A 36 11.86 8.48 -11.71
N GLU A 37 12.13 7.45 -12.50
CA GLU A 37 11.58 6.11 -12.27
C GLU A 37 12.10 5.46 -10.98
N HIS A 38 13.11 6.06 -10.35
CA HIS A 38 13.69 5.56 -9.12
C HIS A 38 12.85 5.98 -7.91
N LEU A 39 12.35 5.00 -7.19
CA LEU A 39 11.56 5.16 -5.96
C LEU A 39 12.45 5.44 -4.75
N VAL A 40 13.38 6.36 -4.89
CA VAL A 40 14.41 6.62 -3.91
C VAL A 40 14.71 8.11 -3.78
N CYS A 41 15.14 8.53 -2.60
CA CYS A 41 15.82 9.80 -2.41
C CYS A 41 17.24 9.59 -1.85
N ASN A 42 18.13 10.53 -2.16
CA ASN A 42 19.48 10.53 -1.62
C ASN A 42 19.55 11.40 -0.38
N ILE A 43 19.89 10.80 0.74
CA ILE A 43 20.17 11.51 1.97
C ILE A 43 21.68 11.76 2.05
N THR A 44 22.07 13.03 2.07
CA THR A 44 23.48 13.44 2.20
C THR A 44 23.81 13.69 3.65
N PHE A 45 24.88 13.09 4.15
CA PHE A 45 25.35 13.30 5.52
C PHE A 45 26.85 13.51 5.56
N PRO A 46 27.37 14.29 6.53
CA PRO A 46 28.79 14.51 6.65
C PRO A 46 29.47 13.20 7.08
N LEU A 47 30.52 12.87 6.38
CA LEU A 47 31.35 11.72 6.67
C LEU A 47 32.81 12.06 6.40
N ASN A 48 33.63 11.99 7.44
CA ASN A 48 35.08 12.16 7.28
C ASN A 48 35.73 10.77 7.15
N ILE A 49 35.73 10.25 5.93
CA ILE A 49 36.42 8.99 5.63
C ILE A 49 37.56 9.26 4.65
N ILE A 50 38.72 8.68 4.90
CA ILE A 50 39.82 8.59 3.95
C ILE A 50 39.64 7.26 3.21
N GLN A 51 39.34 7.32 1.92
CA GLN A 51 39.21 6.14 1.06
C GLN A 51 40.08 6.34 -0.19
N HIS A 52 40.94 5.39 -0.46
CA HIS A 52 41.90 5.46 -1.58
C HIS A 52 42.73 6.77 -1.63
N GLY A 53 43.11 7.33 -0.47
CA GLY A 53 43.87 8.55 -0.38
C GLY A 53 43.08 9.87 -0.54
N PHE A 54 41.76 9.79 -0.74
CA PHE A 54 40.89 10.96 -0.81
C PHE A 54 40.09 11.15 0.47
N ILE A 55 39.92 12.41 0.88
CA ILE A 55 39.07 12.78 2.02
C ILE A 55 37.66 12.99 1.48
N HIS A 56 36.76 12.09 1.82
CA HIS A 56 35.33 12.25 1.53
C HIS A 56 34.68 13.00 2.71
N LYS A 57 34.24 14.23 2.45
CA LYS A 57 33.56 15.06 3.46
C LYS A 57 32.08 14.78 3.59
N GLN A 58 31.49 14.11 2.60
CA GLN A 58 30.06 13.77 2.56
C GLN A 58 29.87 12.39 1.99
N ALA A 59 28.88 11.68 2.52
CA ALA A 59 28.39 10.44 1.95
C ALA A 59 26.92 10.61 1.55
N LYS A 60 26.50 9.85 0.57
CA LYS A 60 25.11 9.73 0.18
C LYS A 60 24.63 8.32 0.47
N VAL A 61 23.44 8.20 1.04
CA VAL A 61 22.76 6.93 1.21
C VAL A 61 21.41 7.01 0.55
N MET A 62 21.02 5.95 -0.11
CA MET A 62 19.76 5.86 -0.83
C MET A 62 18.68 5.31 0.10
N LEU A 63 17.58 6.06 0.27
CA LEU A 63 16.38 5.67 0.95
C LEU A 63 15.32 5.27 -0.05
N SER A 64 14.77 4.07 0.07
CA SER A 64 13.70 3.58 -0.79
C SER A 64 12.32 3.81 -0.16
N ALA A 65 11.30 4.03 -0.98
CA ALA A 65 9.93 4.28 -0.52
C ALA A 65 9.40 3.12 0.35
N TRP A 66 9.71 1.87 0.00
CA TRP A 66 9.27 0.66 0.72
C TRP A 66 9.99 0.41 2.05
N ASP A 67 11.10 1.09 2.32
CA ASP A 67 11.82 0.99 3.60
C ASP A 67 11.08 1.72 4.72
N ILE A 68 10.41 2.82 4.37
CA ILE A 68 9.82 3.76 5.31
C ILE A 68 8.80 3.11 6.24
N PRO A 69 7.83 2.31 5.77
CA PRO A 69 6.88 1.63 6.65
C PRO A 69 7.55 0.67 7.64
N ASN A 70 8.61 -0.02 7.21
CA ASN A 70 9.33 -0.93 8.11
C ASN A 70 10.14 -0.18 9.16
N MET A 71 10.80 0.91 8.76
CA MET A 71 11.53 1.78 9.70
C MET A 71 10.59 2.42 10.72
N ALA A 72 9.39 2.85 10.31
CA ALA A 72 8.35 3.37 11.19
C ALA A 72 7.88 2.29 12.18
N TYR A 73 7.60 1.08 11.70
CA TYR A 73 7.25 -0.06 12.55
C TYR A 73 8.32 -0.33 13.62
N LEU A 74 9.58 -0.40 13.20
CA LEU A 74 10.70 -0.64 14.11
C LEU A 74 10.87 0.50 15.11
N SER A 75 10.62 1.76 14.73
CA SER A 75 10.64 2.89 15.66
C SER A 75 9.53 2.78 16.70
N ILE A 76 8.30 2.47 16.28
CA ILE A 76 7.16 2.32 17.21
C ILE A 76 7.41 1.17 18.20
N THR A 77 7.99 0.07 17.74
CA THR A 77 8.21 -1.12 18.59
C THR A 77 9.37 -0.95 19.54
N ASN A 78 10.38 -0.15 19.21
CA ASN A 78 11.62 -0.02 19.97
C ASN A 78 11.80 1.32 20.68
N SER A 79 10.95 2.32 20.43
CA SER A 79 11.04 3.66 21.03
C SER A 79 9.66 4.22 21.42
N ASN A 80 9.59 5.51 21.73
CA ASN A 80 8.37 6.25 22.08
C ASN A 80 8.57 7.77 21.87
N ASP A 81 7.50 8.57 22.06
CA ASP A 81 7.52 10.02 21.84
C ASP A 81 8.17 10.84 22.99
N TYR A 82 8.60 10.18 24.06
CA TYR A 82 9.19 10.84 25.24
C TYR A 82 10.72 10.82 25.24
N ARG A 83 11.32 10.44 24.11
CA ARG A 83 12.76 10.51 23.89
C ARG A 83 13.18 11.95 23.53
N ASN A 84 14.45 12.26 23.76
CA ASN A 84 14.96 13.61 23.61
C ASN A 84 15.64 13.87 22.27
N ASP A 85 16.13 12.82 21.61
CA ASP A 85 16.84 12.98 20.34
C ASP A 85 15.85 13.19 19.20
N ILE A 86 16.11 14.23 18.39
CA ILE A 86 15.30 14.61 17.24
C ILE A 86 16.01 14.14 15.97
N MET A 87 15.24 13.68 14.97
CA MET A 87 15.80 13.28 13.67
C MET A 87 16.25 14.50 12.87
N THR A 88 17.44 14.43 12.32
CA THR A 88 18.04 15.44 11.44
C THR A 88 18.58 14.78 10.18
N GLU A 89 18.81 15.54 9.09
CA GLU A 89 19.41 15.02 7.86
C GLU A 89 20.74 14.28 8.12
N GLN A 90 21.58 14.80 8.98
CA GLN A 90 22.86 14.19 9.31
C GLN A 90 22.70 12.81 9.97
N LEU A 91 21.68 12.67 10.82
CA LEU A 91 21.38 11.42 11.52
C LEU A 91 20.63 10.46 10.63
N ALA A 92 19.76 10.95 9.76
CA ALA A 92 18.97 10.13 8.84
C ALA A 92 19.84 9.28 7.92
N GLY A 93 20.92 9.85 7.36
CA GLY A 93 21.85 9.07 6.54
C GLY A 93 22.49 7.90 7.31
N ARG A 94 22.87 8.14 8.57
CA ARG A 94 23.38 7.07 9.43
C ARG A 94 22.31 6.03 9.77
N VAL A 95 21.09 6.48 10.04
CA VAL A 95 19.94 5.60 10.32
C VAL A 95 19.68 4.68 9.15
N VAL A 96 19.58 5.22 7.92
CA VAL A 96 19.32 4.42 6.72
C VAL A 96 20.44 3.41 6.46
N ASN A 97 21.70 3.81 6.67
CA ASN A 97 22.83 2.88 6.54
C ASN A 97 22.78 1.74 7.58
N LEU A 98 22.41 2.05 8.82
CA LEU A 98 22.22 1.02 9.85
C LEU A 98 21.02 0.12 9.54
N TYR A 99 19.93 0.70 8.98
CA TYR A 99 18.77 -0.06 8.54
C TYR A 99 19.11 -1.04 7.43
N ARG A 100 19.95 -0.66 6.46
CA ARG A 100 20.44 -1.58 5.43
C ARG A 100 21.18 -2.77 6.03
N GLY A 101 22.02 -2.52 7.04
CA GLY A 101 22.70 -3.59 7.79
C GLY A 101 21.73 -4.49 8.55
N TYR A 102 20.67 -3.92 9.12
CA TYR A 102 19.59 -4.66 9.77
C TYR A 102 18.81 -5.50 8.77
N GLU A 103 18.38 -4.90 7.66
CA GLU A 103 17.64 -5.56 6.60
C GLU A 103 18.41 -6.75 6.02
N ASN A 104 19.69 -6.58 5.72
CA ASN A 104 20.54 -7.66 5.21
C ASN A 104 20.64 -8.86 6.17
N LYS A 105 20.60 -8.63 7.48
CA LYS A 105 20.61 -9.71 8.49
C LYS A 105 19.25 -10.43 8.59
N HIS A 106 18.17 -9.75 8.29
CA HIS A 106 16.80 -10.25 8.49
C HIS A 106 16.05 -10.50 7.18
N SER A 107 16.72 -10.32 6.04
CA SER A 107 16.09 -10.45 4.71
C SER A 107 15.78 -11.88 4.29
N GLY A 108 16.14 -12.88 5.10
CA GLY A 108 15.96 -14.28 4.72
C GLY A 108 16.89 -14.73 3.60
N SER A 109 17.98 -14.00 3.33
CA SER A 109 19.00 -14.41 2.35
C SER A 109 19.59 -15.79 2.66
N GLU A 110 19.60 -16.22 3.92
CA GLU A 110 19.93 -17.58 4.34
C GLU A 110 18.99 -18.64 3.73
N TYR A 111 17.77 -18.25 3.42
CA TYR A 111 16.77 -19.11 2.78
C TYR A 111 17.15 -19.47 1.33
N ILE A 112 17.88 -18.59 0.65
CA ILE A 112 18.32 -18.77 -0.73
C ILE A 112 19.40 -19.84 -0.81
N GLY A 113 20.29 -19.94 0.20
CA GLY A 113 21.47 -20.81 0.18
C GLY A 113 21.16 -22.30 0.21
N ASN A 114 20.04 -22.72 0.79
CA ASN A 114 19.81 -24.13 1.13
C ASN A 114 18.80 -24.87 0.24
N ASN A 115 18.01 -24.19 -0.60
CA ASN A 115 16.85 -24.79 -1.25
C ASN A 115 16.81 -24.68 -2.79
N GLY A 116 17.86 -24.23 -3.43
CA GLY A 116 18.00 -24.19 -4.90
C GLY A 116 17.14 -23.13 -5.61
N LEU A 117 17.16 -23.15 -6.94
CA LEU A 117 16.50 -22.19 -7.83
C LEU A 117 14.99 -21.95 -7.53
N PRO A 118 14.15 -22.97 -7.24
CA PRO A 118 12.74 -22.74 -6.95
C PRO A 118 12.52 -21.81 -5.74
N SER A 119 13.37 -21.88 -4.72
CA SER A 119 13.29 -21.05 -3.53
C SER A 119 13.69 -19.61 -3.79
N ILE A 120 14.63 -19.38 -4.72
CA ILE A 120 15.00 -18.05 -5.17
C ILE A 120 13.80 -17.37 -5.85
N PHE A 121 13.10 -18.07 -6.74
CA PHE A 121 11.91 -17.52 -7.42
C PHE A 121 10.80 -17.17 -6.43
N LYS A 122 10.52 -18.03 -5.46
CA LYS A 122 9.51 -17.79 -4.44
C LYS A 122 9.87 -16.57 -3.56
N TYR A 123 11.14 -16.45 -3.18
CA TYR A 123 11.64 -15.30 -2.44
C TYR A 123 11.52 -14.00 -3.25
N LEU A 124 11.96 -14.01 -4.51
CA LEU A 124 11.84 -12.86 -5.41
C LEU A 124 10.38 -12.48 -5.66
N MET A 125 9.47 -13.46 -5.74
CA MET A 125 8.03 -13.22 -5.89
C MET A 125 7.45 -12.45 -4.69
N GLY A 126 7.80 -12.84 -3.46
CA GLY A 126 7.39 -12.14 -2.25
C GLY A 126 7.94 -10.72 -2.17
N MET A 127 9.24 -10.55 -2.46
CA MET A 127 9.88 -9.24 -2.52
C MET A 127 9.25 -8.35 -3.59
N SER A 128 9.06 -8.88 -4.80
CA SER A 128 8.46 -8.14 -5.92
C SER A 128 7.06 -7.67 -5.57
N TYR A 129 6.26 -8.50 -4.91
CA TYR A 129 4.92 -8.13 -4.49
C TYR A 129 4.91 -6.93 -3.51
N GLU A 130 5.91 -6.85 -2.61
CA GLU A 130 6.07 -5.68 -1.74
C GLU A 130 6.49 -4.43 -2.53
N GLN A 131 7.41 -4.57 -3.49
CA GLN A 131 8.04 -3.44 -4.17
C GLN A 131 7.22 -2.91 -5.36
N PHE A 132 6.55 -3.76 -6.12
CA PHE A 132 5.78 -3.33 -7.31
C PHE A 132 4.65 -2.36 -7.03
N LYS A 133 4.10 -2.37 -5.82
CA LYS A 133 3.08 -1.39 -5.40
C LYS A 133 3.57 0.05 -5.46
N TYR A 134 4.88 0.24 -5.42
CA TYR A 134 5.51 1.57 -5.45
C TYR A 134 5.97 1.97 -6.86
N ALA A 135 5.96 1.03 -7.82
CA ALA A 135 6.72 1.16 -9.06
C ALA A 135 6.20 2.21 -10.05
N ASN A 136 4.89 2.53 -10.03
CA ASN A 136 4.33 3.44 -11.02
C ASN A 136 3.27 4.37 -10.39
N PRO A 137 3.47 5.70 -10.40
CA PRO A 137 2.49 6.66 -9.90
C PRO A 137 1.14 6.60 -10.62
N ALA A 138 1.13 6.23 -11.91
CA ALA A 138 -0.10 6.08 -12.68
C ALA A 138 -0.97 4.90 -12.20
N TRP A 139 -0.38 3.97 -11.47
CA TRP A 139 -1.08 2.79 -10.97
C TRP A 139 -2.21 3.12 -9.99
N ILE A 140 -2.06 4.21 -9.21
CA ILE A 140 -3.14 4.71 -8.34
C ILE A 140 -4.41 5.01 -9.16
N TYR A 141 -4.26 5.70 -10.30
CA TYR A 141 -5.40 6.07 -11.14
C TYR A 141 -6.03 4.86 -11.81
N GLN A 142 -5.22 3.90 -12.26
CA GLN A 142 -5.71 2.66 -12.88
C GLN A 142 -6.51 1.82 -11.89
N ASN A 143 -5.98 1.59 -10.69
CA ASN A 143 -6.66 0.82 -9.67
C ASN A 143 -7.88 1.54 -9.11
N TYR A 144 -7.77 2.85 -8.87
CA TYR A 144 -8.89 3.68 -8.46
C TYR A 144 -10.03 3.59 -9.48
N ASN A 145 -9.74 3.82 -10.77
CA ASN A 145 -10.76 3.78 -11.82
C ASN A 145 -11.40 2.41 -11.94
N ARG A 146 -10.60 1.34 -11.91
CA ARG A 146 -11.12 -0.03 -11.92
C ARG A 146 -12.05 -0.28 -10.72
N ASN A 147 -11.61 0.02 -9.52
CA ASN A 147 -12.39 -0.21 -8.32
C ASN A 147 -13.65 0.66 -8.28
N TYR A 148 -13.55 1.94 -8.65
CA TYR A 148 -14.71 2.82 -8.80
C TYR A 148 -15.69 2.26 -9.82
N HIS A 149 -15.23 1.90 -11.00
CA HIS A 149 -16.04 1.37 -12.08
C HIS A 149 -16.77 0.09 -11.66
N MET A 150 -16.04 -0.87 -11.09
CA MET A 150 -16.61 -2.14 -10.62
C MET A 150 -17.58 -1.96 -9.46
N LEU A 151 -17.22 -1.16 -8.48
CA LEU A 151 -17.96 -1.09 -7.22
C LEU A 151 -19.10 -0.05 -7.22
N ILE A 152 -19.00 1.00 -8.05
CA ILE A 152 -19.95 2.12 -8.03
C ILE A 152 -20.44 2.48 -9.44
N GLY A 153 -19.52 2.75 -10.36
CA GLY A 153 -19.77 3.56 -11.55
C GLY A 153 -20.49 2.85 -12.70
N SER A 154 -20.21 1.58 -12.99
CA SER A 154 -20.80 0.90 -14.15
C SER A 154 -22.20 0.37 -13.88
N PRO A 155 -23.19 0.70 -14.71
CA PRO A 155 -24.53 0.08 -14.65
C PRO A 155 -24.54 -1.37 -15.17
N ASN A 156 -23.50 -1.80 -15.87
CA ASN A 156 -23.43 -3.12 -16.49
C ASN A 156 -22.93 -4.20 -15.54
N ILE A 157 -22.35 -3.83 -14.41
CA ILE A 157 -21.82 -4.76 -13.40
C ILE A 157 -22.92 -5.09 -12.39
N ASN A 158 -23.21 -6.38 -12.24
CA ASN A 158 -24.21 -6.84 -11.30
C ASN A 158 -23.69 -6.82 -9.85
N ARG A 159 -24.32 -5.97 -9.01
CA ARG A 159 -23.98 -5.79 -7.59
C ARG A 159 -25.07 -6.32 -6.64
N GLU A 160 -26.07 -7.01 -7.13
CA GLU A 160 -27.18 -7.51 -6.30
C GLU A 160 -26.74 -8.49 -5.21
N LYS A 161 -25.60 -9.17 -5.41
CA LYS A 161 -25.03 -10.13 -4.45
C LYS A 161 -24.24 -9.48 -3.32
N ILE A 162 -23.99 -8.18 -3.39
CA ILE A 162 -23.31 -7.44 -2.34
C ILE A 162 -24.27 -6.46 -1.65
N VAL A 163 -23.98 -6.14 -0.39
CA VAL A 163 -24.67 -5.05 0.31
C VAL A 163 -24.36 -3.74 -0.43
N ASP A 164 -25.38 -2.90 -0.59
CA ASP A 164 -25.20 -1.57 -1.19
C ASP A 164 -24.06 -0.84 -0.47
N ILE A 165 -23.09 -0.41 -1.27
CA ILE A 165 -21.87 0.22 -0.76
C ILE A 165 -22.20 1.51 0.00
N ASN A 166 -23.23 2.24 -0.42
CA ASN A 166 -23.70 3.43 0.29
C ASN A 166 -24.21 3.09 1.70
N VAL A 167 -24.81 1.92 1.90
CA VAL A 167 -25.19 1.46 3.26
C VAL A 167 -23.95 1.28 4.12
N ILE A 168 -22.92 0.61 3.59
CA ILE A 168 -21.66 0.37 4.30
C ILE A 168 -20.95 1.69 4.65
N THR A 169 -20.81 2.59 3.67
CA THR A 169 -20.09 3.85 3.88
C THR A 169 -20.87 4.82 4.78
N ASN A 170 -22.19 4.83 4.70
CA ASN A 170 -23.03 5.59 5.62
C ASN A 170 -22.94 5.08 7.06
N GLU A 171 -22.94 3.78 7.26
CA GLU A 171 -22.77 3.16 8.59
C GLU A 171 -21.44 3.53 9.22
N LEU A 172 -20.36 3.46 8.45
CA LEU A 172 -18.99 3.70 8.94
C LEU A 172 -18.65 5.19 9.05
N PHE A 173 -19.09 6.01 8.09
CA PHE A 173 -18.63 7.39 7.94
C PHE A 173 -19.77 8.41 7.91
N GLY A 174 -21.04 8.01 7.77
CA GLY A 174 -22.15 8.94 7.51
C GLY A 174 -21.99 9.67 6.17
N LEU A 175 -21.39 9.03 5.19
CA LEU A 175 -21.11 9.52 3.85
C LEU A 175 -21.57 8.49 2.82
N THR A 176 -21.99 8.94 1.64
CA THR A 176 -22.14 8.06 0.50
C THR A 176 -20.75 7.59 0.01
N ALA A 177 -20.69 6.57 -0.81
CA ALA A 177 -19.43 6.07 -1.34
C ALA A 177 -18.66 7.13 -2.15
N GLU A 178 -19.37 7.92 -2.97
CA GLU A 178 -18.75 9.00 -3.74
C GLU A 178 -18.26 10.15 -2.85
N GLU A 179 -19.01 10.49 -1.81
CA GLU A 179 -18.60 11.48 -0.81
C GLU A 179 -17.36 11.02 -0.04
N LEU A 180 -17.30 9.73 0.34
CA LEU A 180 -16.12 9.15 0.97
C LEU A 180 -14.90 9.29 0.06
N LEU A 181 -15.02 8.88 -1.20
CA LEU A 181 -13.93 9.00 -2.17
C LEU A 181 -13.48 10.45 -2.36
N ALA A 182 -14.40 11.42 -2.39
CA ALA A 182 -14.04 12.83 -2.47
C ALA A 182 -13.24 13.28 -1.23
N VAL A 183 -13.62 12.85 -0.03
CA VAL A 183 -12.87 13.13 1.21
C VAL A 183 -11.50 12.46 1.18
N GLU A 184 -11.39 11.21 0.73
CA GLU A 184 -10.12 10.51 0.59
C GLU A 184 -9.16 11.20 -0.38
N TRP A 185 -9.66 11.72 -1.52
CA TRP A 185 -8.87 12.51 -2.46
C TRP A 185 -8.31 13.80 -1.84
N ILE A 186 -9.08 14.48 -1.01
CA ILE A 186 -8.58 15.65 -0.27
C ILE A 186 -7.52 15.25 0.75
N ILE A 187 -7.71 14.15 1.47
CA ILE A 187 -6.71 13.62 2.41
C ILE A 187 -5.41 13.31 1.66
N TRP A 188 -5.49 12.63 0.51
CA TRP A 188 -4.33 12.36 -0.33
C TRP A 188 -3.61 13.65 -0.76
N TRP A 189 -4.36 14.64 -1.25
CA TRP A 189 -3.79 15.92 -1.65
C TRP A 189 -3.10 16.63 -0.48
N LEU A 190 -3.71 16.68 0.70
CA LEU A 190 -3.10 17.25 1.89
C LEU A 190 -1.82 16.50 2.30
N CYS A 191 -1.85 15.17 2.26
CA CYS A 191 -0.67 14.34 2.55
C CYS A 191 0.45 14.48 1.51
N SER A 192 0.16 14.93 0.29
CA SER A 192 1.21 15.25 -0.70
C SER A 192 1.98 16.54 -0.36
N ILE A 193 1.43 17.35 0.54
CA ILE A 193 2.03 18.61 1.02
C ILE A 193 2.70 18.40 2.37
N HIS A 194 2.03 17.69 3.29
CA HIS A 194 2.43 17.58 4.68
C HIS A 194 1.99 16.23 5.29
N PRO A 195 2.83 15.55 6.09
CA PRO A 195 2.49 14.24 6.67
C PRO A 195 1.28 14.25 7.63
N ASP A 196 0.98 15.39 8.27
CA ASP A 196 -0.20 15.57 9.12
C ASP A 196 -1.29 16.35 8.35
N PRO A 197 -2.26 15.66 7.72
CA PRO A 197 -3.31 16.30 6.95
C PRO A 197 -4.29 17.13 7.81
N LEU A 198 -4.41 16.83 9.11
CA LEU A 198 -5.33 17.55 10.01
C LEU A 198 -4.76 18.88 10.50
N SER A 199 -3.47 19.13 10.30
CA SER A 199 -2.85 20.44 10.57
C SER A 199 -3.24 21.50 9.54
N ALA A 200 -3.74 21.08 8.37
CA ALA A 200 -4.16 22.01 7.31
C ALA A 200 -5.41 22.80 7.72
N PRO A 201 -5.42 24.13 7.50
CA PRO A 201 -6.60 24.93 7.75
C PRO A 201 -7.75 24.56 6.82
N GLU A 202 -8.99 24.53 7.36
CA GLU A 202 -10.18 24.06 6.63
C GLU A 202 -10.48 24.89 5.38
N GLU A 203 -10.10 26.16 5.38
CA GLU A 203 -10.28 27.08 4.26
C GLU A 203 -9.55 26.64 2.97
N LEU A 204 -8.53 25.81 3.09
CA LEU A 204 -7.80 25.30 1.93
C LEU A 204 -8.66 24.36 1.06
N TYR A 205 -9.54 23.57 1.68
CA TYR A 205 -10.30 22.54 0.97
C TYR A 205 -11.82 22.74 1.02
N ARG A 206 -12.37 23.45 2.01
CA ARG A 206 -13.79 23.77 2.13
C ARG A 206 -14.12 25.01 1.31
N LYS A 207 -14.71 24.82 0.13
CA LYS A 207 -15.03 25.92 -0.81
C LYS A 207 -16.46 26.49 -0.66
N LYS A 208 -17.37 25.74 -0.07
CA LYS A 208 -18.80 26.10 0.06
C LYS A 208 -19.31 25.74 1.46
N GLU A 209 -20.32 26.47 1.93
CA GLU A 209 -20.93 26.28 3.25
C GLU A 209 -21.48 24.85 3.44
N ASN A 210 -22.12 24.29 2.41
CA ASN A 210 -22.69 22.93 2.44
C ASN A 210 -21.73 21.87 1.85
N SER A 211 -20.42 22.12 1.89
CA SER A 211 -19.44 21.16 1.41
C SER A 211 -19.33 19.97 2.36
N ILE A 212 -19.24 18.75 1.81
CA ILE A 212 -18.88 17.55 2.55
C ILE A 212 -17.42 17.57 3.03
N LEU A 213 -16.60 18.42 2.39
CA LEU A 213 -15.17 18.57 2.70
C LEU A 213 -15.03 19.44 3.95
N THR A 214 -15.31 18.86 5.10
CA THR A 214 -15.19 19.49 6.42
C THR A 214 -14.10 18.82 7.23
N LYS A 215 -13.51 19.54 8.18
CA LYS A 215 -12.53 18.96 9.11
C LYS A 215 -13.09 17.74 9.83
N LYS A 216 -14.36 17.81 10.24
CA LYS A 216 -15.06 16.69 10.91
C LYS A 216 -15.10 15.42 10.05
N ASN A 217 -15.37 15.53 8.75
CA ASN A 217 -15.40 14.37 7.85
C ASN A 217 -14.00 13.86 7.57
N LEU A 218 -13.01 14.74 7.41
CA LEU A 218 -11.61 14.34 7.30
C LEU A 218 -11.15 13.57 8.55
N GLU A 219 -11.41 14.11 9.75
CA GLU A 219 -11.08 13.46 11.03
C GLU A 219 -11.73 12.09 11.15
N ARG A 220 -12.99 11.94 10.75
CA ARG A 220 -13.71 10.65 10.79
C ARG A 220 -13.05 9.62 9.88
N VAL A 221 -12.76 9.98 8.63
CA VAL A 221 -12.14 9.08 7.65
C VAL A 221 -10.72 8.74 8.08
N ILE A 222 -9.91 9.72 8.45
CA ILE A 222 -8.54 9.51 8.93
C ILE A 222 -8.53 8.64 10.19
N SER A 223 -9.46 8.85 11.13
CA SER A 223 -9.56 8.03 12.35
C SER A 223 -9.81 6.55 12.03
N TYR A 224 -10.65 6.26 11.03
CA TYR A 224 -10.87 4.88 10.57
C TYR A 224 -9.58 4.25 10.03
N TYR A 225 -8.79 5.01 9.29
CA TYR A 225 -7.52 4.56 8.70
C TYR A 225 -6.30 4.74 9.62
N SER A 226 -6.51 5.01 10.92
CA SER A 226 -5.45 5.24 11.89
C SER A 226 -5.26 4.07 12.85
N VAL A 227 -4.03 3.94 13.35
CA VAL A 227 -3.66 3.03 14.44
C VAL A 227 -2.85 3.74 15.50
N THR A 228 -2.99 3.31 16.76
CA THR A 228 -2.14 3.76 17.86
C THR A 228 -0.83 2.94 17.89
N TYR A 229 0.19 3.45 18.56
CA TYR A 229 1.44 2.70 18.78
C TYR A 229 1.20 1.37 19.51
N GLU A 230 0.24 1.33 20.42
CA GLU A 230 -0.12 0.10 21.13
C GLU A 230 -0.70 -0.95 20.18
N GLN A 231 -1.61 -0.54 19.30
CA GLN A 231 -2.17 -1.42 18.28
C GLN A 231 -1.09 -1.96 17.34
N VAL A 232 -0.12 -1.11 16.93
CA VAL A 232 1.00 -1.55 16.10
C VAL A 232 1.88 -2.57 16.83
N ARG A 233 2.19 -2.34 18.12
CA ARG A 233 3.01 -3.27 18.93
C ARG A 233 2.34 -4.63 19.14
N ASN A 234 1.03 -4.63 19.30
CA ASN A 234 0.23 -5.83 19.57
C ASN A 234 -0.21 -6.56 18.29
N SER A 235 0.00 -5.97 17.13
CA SER A 235 -0.41 -6.55 15.86
C SER A 235 0.53 -7.67 15.40
N SER A 236 -0.04 -8.82 15.04
CA SER A 236 0.68 -9.89 14.35
C SER A 236 1.06 -9.52 12.90
N LEU A 237 0.43 -8.48 12.35
CA LEU A 237 0.65 -8.02 10.97
C LEU A 237 1.99 -7.30 10.79
N ARG A 238 2.69 -6.92 11.87
CA ARG A 238 3.92 -6.11 11.81
C ARG A 238 3.71 -4.84 10.97
N LYS A 239 4.66 -4.50 10.06
CA LYS A 239 4.55 -3.35 9.15
C LYS A 239 3.34 -3.41 8.21
N GLN A 240 2.79 -4.61 7.97
CA GLN A 240 1.64 -4.78 7.08
C GLN A 240 0.36 -4.10 7.59
N ILE A 241 0.29 -3.79 8.88
CA ILE A 241 -0.83 -3.02 9.45
C ILE A 241 -1.00 -1.67 8.76
N PHE A 242 0.11 -1.05 8.29
CA PHE A 242 0.08 0.25 7.65
C PHE A 242 -0.51 0.23 6.23
N TYR A 243 -0.57 -0.91 5.57
CA TYR A 243 -1.22 -1.01 4.26
C TYR A 243 -2.74 -0.80 4.35
N ASN A 244 -3.35 -1.20 5.47
CA ASN A 244 -4.77 -0.97 5.72
C ASN A 244 -5.02 0.28 6.56
N LYS A 245 -4.03 0.71 7.35
CA LYS A 245 -4.11 1.83 8.29
C LYS A 245 -2.86 2.71 8.11
N PRO A 246 -2.81 3.55 7.07
CA PRO A 246 -1.64 4.35 6.72
C PRO A 246 -1.29 5.46 7.71
N PHE A 247 -2.15 5.73 8.69
CA PHE A 247 -1.92 6.77 9.67
C PHE A 247 -1.61 6.21 11.05
N VAL A 248 -0.78 6.92 11.79
CA VAL A 248 -0.49 6.63 13.21
C VAL A 248 -0.87 7.82 14.09
N ILE A 249 -1.48 7.51 15.23
CA ILE A 249 -1.79 8.49 16.28
C ILE A 249 -0.60 8.51 17.25
N THR A 250 0.07 9.64 17.36
CA THR A 250 1.23 9.83 18.21
C THR A 250 0.85 9.74 19.70
N GLN A 251 1.81 9.33 20.55
CA GLN A 251 1.51 9.11 21.96
C GLN A 251 1.38 10.42 22.74
N LYS A 252 2.30 11.37 22.50
CA LYS A 252 2.44 12.60 23.29
C LYS A 252 1.50 13.70 22.82
N THR A 253 1.50 14.00 21.52
CA THR A 253 0.76 15.15 20.95
C THR A 253 -0.61 14.78 20.41
N LYS A 254 -0.88 13.48 20.24
CA LYS A 254 -2.13 12.97 19.63
C LYS A 254 -2.33 13.42 18.18
N GLU A 255 -1.29 13.90 17.55
CA GLU A 255 -1.28 14.19 16.11
C GLU A 255 -1.47 12.89 15.31
N THR A 256 -2.06 13.02 14.14
CA THR A 256 -2.23 11.91 13.22
C THR A 256 -1.31 12.09 12.03
N ILE A 257 -0.33 11.21 11.87
CA ILE A 257 0.72 11.32 10.87
C ILE A 257 0.60 10.16 9.87
N ALA A 258 0.60 10.46 8.57
CA ALA A 258 0.76 9.47 7.53
C ALA A 258 2.16 8.85 7.63
N VAL A 259 2.24 7.52 7.75
CA VAL A 259 3.52 6.81 7.86
C VAL A 259 4.36 6.96 6.61
N SER A 260 3.70 6.93 5.45
CA SER A 260 4.31 7.17 4.14
C SER A 260 3.23 7.64 3.18
N PHE A 261 3.56 8.58 2.31
CA PHE A 261 2.65 9.08 1.28
C PHE A 261 2.18 7.96 0.33
N TYR A 262 3.05 7.00 0.01
CA TYR A 262 2.69 5.85 -0.83
C TYR A 262 1.60 4.96 -0.21
N LEU A 263 1.55 4.86 1.11
CA LEU A 263 0.46 4.12 1.78
C LEU A 263 -0.87 4.86 1.67
N VAL A 264 -0.84 6.19 1.69
CA VAL A 264 -2.04 7.00 1.43
C VAL A 264 -2.49 6.85 -0.03
N GLN A 265 -1.57 6.75 -0.97
CA GLN A 265 -1.89 6.43 -2.37
C GLN A 265 -2.55 5.06 -2.51
N MET A 266 -2.08 4.05 -1.79
CA MET A 266 -2.68 2.72 -1.79
C MET A 266 -4.09 2.73 -1.17
N MET A 267 -4.32 3.57 -0.15
CA MET A 267 -5.65 3.80 0.41
C MET A 267 -6.62 4.32 -0.66
N ILE A 268 -6.22 5.28 -1.48
CA ILE A 268 -7.04 5.78 -2.59
C ILE A 268 -7.24 4.70 -3.66
N ALA A 269 -6.18 3.98 -4.03
CA ALA A 269 -6.24 3.02 -5.12
C ALA A 269 -7.13 1.80 -4.82
N ASP A 270 -7.00 1.24 -3.63
CA ASP A 270 -7.59 -0.04 -3.26
C ASP A 270 -8.46 0.03 -1.98
N GLY A 271 -8.53 1.19 -1.32
CA GLY A 271 -9.16 1.34 -0.01
C GLY A 271 -10.62 0.93 0.01
N LEU A 272 -11.40 1.33 -1.00
CA LEU A 272 -12.81 0.97 -1.10
C LEU A 272 -13.01 -0.55 -1.16
N TYR A 273 -12.19 -1.26 -1.93
CA TYR A 273 -12.23 -2.73 -1.98
C TYR A 273 -11.94 -3.35 -0.60
N TRP A 274 -10.90 -2.88 0.07
CA TRP A 274 -10.52 -3.41 1.38
C TRP A 274 -11.53 -3.08 2.46
N LEU A 275 -12.13 -1.88 2.42
CA LEU A 275 -13.18 -1.45 3.32
C LEU A 275 -14.41 -2.37 3.24
N ILE A 276 -14.88 -2.67 2.04
CA ILE A 276 -16.02 -3.57 1.83
C ILE A 276 -15.66 -4.98 2.28
N ARG A 277 -14.47 -5.46 1.93
CA ARG A 277 -13.99 -6.78 2.35
C ARG A 277 -13.91 -6.91 3.87
N ASP A 278 -13.38 -5.89 4.56
CA ASP A 278 -13.30 -5.86 6.01
C ASP A 278 -14.70 -5.83 6.66
N TYR A 279 -15.63 -5.07 6.08
CA TYR A 279 -17.03 -5.06 6.51
C TYR A 279 -17.64 -6.46 6.45
N TYR A 280 -17.47 -7.15 5.35
CA TYR A 280 -17.96 -8.52 5.20
C TYR A 280 -17.26 -9.51 6.12
N HIS A 281 -15.96 -9.37 6.33
CA HIS A 281 -15.20 -10.22 7.25
C HIS A 281 -15.70 -10.06 8.70
N ASN A 282 -15.89 -8.82 9.14
CA ASN A 282 -16.36 -8.50 10.49
C ASN A 282 -17.79 -8.99 10.75
N ASN A 283 -18.61 -9.10 9.70
CA ASN A 283 -19.96 -9.66 9.77
C ASN A 283 -20.00 -11.18 9.51
N HIS A 284 -18.86 -11.86 9.48
CA HIS A 284 -18.73 -13.30 9.20
C HIS A 284 -19.22 -13.73 7.80
N TRP A 285 -19.24 -12.83 6.83
CA TRP A 285 -19.67 -13.07 5.44
C TRP A 285 -18.52 -13.01 4.42
N GLY A 286 -17.28 -13.12 4.89
CA GLY A 286 -16.08 -12.84 4.05
C GLY A 286 -16.03 -13.62 2.73
N THR A 287 -16.44 -14.89 2.73
CA THR A 287 -16.47 -15.70 1.50
C THR A 287 -17.51 -15.21 0.48
N LYS A 288 -18.64 -14.66 0.94
CA LYS A 288 -19.70 -14.15 0.05
C LYS A 288 -19.20 -12.99 -0.79
N PHE A 289 -18.44 -12.07 -0.17
CA PHE A 289 -17.86 -10.94 -0.91
C PHE A 289 -16.85 -11.41 -1.96
N ILE A 290 -15.98 -12.34 -1.62
CA ILE A 290 -14.94 -12.84 -2.55
C ILE A 290 -15.59 -13.49 -3.79
N ILE A 291 -16.66 -14.28 -3.60
CA ILE A 291 -17.40 -14.91 -4.70
C ILE A 291 -18.08 -13.84 -5.55
N ALA A 292 -18.85 -12.93 -4.93
CA ALA A 292 -19.55 -11.88 -5.65
C ALA A 292 -18.57 -10.95 -6.41
N PHE A 293 -17.42 -10.64 -5.80
CA PHE A 293 -16.39 -9.83 -6.47
C PHE A 293 -15.77 -10.57 -7.66
N GLY A 294 -15.64 -11.90 -7.61
CA GLY A 294 -15.21 -12.70 -8.75
C GLY A 294 -16.17 -12.54 -9.95
N GLU A 295 -17.48 -12.65 -9.70
CA GLU A 295 -18.51 -12.45 -10.73
C GLU A 295 -18.51 -11.02 -11.28
N MET A 296 -18.39 -10.01 -10.40
CA MET A 296 -18.25 -8.61 -10.83
C MET A 296 -17.00 -8.38 -11.69
N PHE A 297 -15.94 -9.13 -11.43
CA PHE A 297 -14.70 -9.06 -12.21
C PHE A 297 -14.88 -9.68 -13.61
N GLU A 298 -15.71 -10.71 -13.75
CA GLU A 298 -16.12 -11.26 -15.05
C GLU A 298 -16.96 -10.24 -15.84
N ASP A 299 -17.98 -9.63 -15.22
CA ASP A 299 -18.77 -8.57 -15.84
C ASP A 299 -17.89 -7.41 -16.34
N TYR A 300 -16.91 -7.02 -15.53
CA TYR A 300 -15.92 -5.98 -15.89
C TYR A 300 -15.07 -6.39 -17.10
N PHE A 301 -14.63 -7.63 -17.16
CA PHE A 301 -13.89 -8.16 -18.31
C PHE A 301 -14.76 -8.14 -19.57
N GLU A 302 -16.02 -8.57 -19.47
CA GLU A 302 -16.97 -8.58 -20.60
C GLU A 302 -17.21 -7.15 -21.12
N GLU A 303 -17.34 -6.18 -20.22
CA GLU A 303 -17.48 -4.76 -20.60
C GLU A 303 -16.23 -4.26 -21.34
N LEU A 304 -15.04 -4.54 -20.83
CA LEU A 304 -13.78 -4.16 -21.49
C LEU A 304 -13.61 -4.87 -22.84
N ALA A 305 -13.91 -6.16 -22.91
CA ALA A 305 -13.87 -6.92 -24.15
C ALA A 305 -14.81 -6.30 -25.21
N GLY A 306 -16.03 -5.93 -24.80
CA GLY A 306 -16.98 -5.26 -25.69
C GLY A 306 -16.55 -3.87 -26.17
N LEU A 307 -15.72 -3.16 -25.38
CA LEU A 307 -15.19 -1.84 -25.75
C LEU A 307 -13.96 -1.89 -26.65
N TYR A 308 -13.07 -2.85 -26.42
CA TYR A 308 -11.73 -2.84 -27.01
C TYR A 308 -11.50 -3.94 -28.03
N LEU A 309 -12.30 -5.00 -28.04
CA LEU A 309 -12.14 -6.11 -28.98
C LEU A 309 -13.14 -5.99 -30.14
N PRO A 310 -12.80 -6.48 -31.33
CA PRO A 310 -13.72 -6.53 -32.45
C PRO A 310 -15.00 -7.30 -32.09
N LYS A 311 -16.11 -6.85 -32.59
CA LYS A 311 -17.40 -7.51 -32.37
C LYS A 311 -17.34 -8.97 -32.86
N ASN A 312 -17.75 -9.91 -32.02
CA ASN A 312 -17.72 -11.35 -32.26
C ASN A 312 -16.31 -11.98 -32.28
N SER A 313 -15.27 -11.30 -31.80
CA SER A 313 -13.94 -11.91 -31.69
C SER A 313 -13.67 -12.54 -30.32
N TRP A 314 -14.56 -12.36 -29.35
CA TRP A 314 -14.41 -12.92 -28.01
C TRP A 314 -15.66 -13.67 -27.56
N HIS A 315 -15.46 -14.74 -26.82
CA HIS A 315 -16.52 -15.65 -26.43
C HIS A 315 -16.25 -16.18 -25.00
N LYS A 316 -17.33 -16.26 -24.21
CA LYS A 316 -17.31 -16.94 -22.91
C LYS A 316 -17.33 -18.45 -23.15
N ILE A 317 -16.47 -19.17 -22.47
CA ILE A 317 -16.43 -20.63 -22.52
C ILE A 317 -17.45 -21.15 -21.49
N PRO A 318 -18.44 -21.97 -21.89
CA PRO A 318 -19.39 -22.52 -20.94
C PRO A 318 -18.69 -23.36 -19.87
N GLU A 319 -19.11 -23.18 -18.61
CA GLU A 319 -18.65 -24.03 -17.51
C GLU A 319 -19.06 -25.50 -17.76
N GLU A 320 -18.10 -26.29 -18.15
CA GLU A 320 -18.23 -27.74 -18.20
C GLU A 320 -17.59 -28.37 -16.94
N ARG A 321 -17.85 -29.68 -16.72
CA ARG A 321 -17.30 -30.44 -15.58
C ARG A 321 -15.76 -30.50 -15.55
N LYS A 322 -15.07 -30.10 -16.61
CA LYS A 322 -13.61 -30.04 -16.70
C LYS A 322 -13.16 -28.58 -16.58
N LYS A 323 -12.05 -28.35 -15.86
CA LYS A 323 -11.42 -27.03 -15.81
C LYS A 323 -11.05 -26.58 -17.22
N SER A 324 -11.56 -25.43 -17.63
CA SER A 324 -11.25 -24.76 -18.90
C SER A 324 -10.94 -23.29 -18.61
N ALA A 325 -10.37 -22.59 -19.57
CA ALA A 325 -10.29 -21.13 -19.53
C ALA A 325 -11.70 -20.52 -19.51
N ASP A 326 -11.82 -19.29 -19.01
CA ASP A 326 -13.12 -18.61 -18.87
C ASP A 326 -13.55 -18.01 -20.20
N TYR A 327 -12.61 -17.48 -20.99
CA TYR A 327 -12.88 -16.83 -22.28
C TYR A 327 -11.84 -17.22 -23.32
N TYR A 328 -12.22 -17.09 -24.60
CA TYR A 328 -11.27 -17.08 -25.70
C TYR A 328 -11.50 -15.87 -26.61
N VAL A 329 -10.42 -15.40 -27.22
CA VAL A 329 -10.42 -14.28 -28.17
C VAL A 329 -9.74 -14.73 -29.46
N GLU A 330 -10.40 -14.53 -30.58
CA GLU A 330 -9.88 -14.84 -31.91
C GLU A 330 -9.31 -13.57 -32.53
N VAL A 331 -8.03 -13.61 -32.91
CA VAL A 331 -7.37 -12.52 -33.63
C VAL A 331 -6.59 -13.14 -34.80
N ASP A 332 -7.03 -12.86 -36.01
CA ASP A 332 -6.52 -13.44 -37.23
C ASP A 332 -6.51 -14.99 -37.18
N GLU A 333 -5.32 -15.62 -37.24
CA GLU A 333 -5.17 -17.06 -37.16
C GLU A 333 -4.87 -17.56 -35.73
N ALA A 334 -4.88 -16.67 -34.73
CA ALA A 334 -4.54 -17.00 -33.34
C ALA A 334 -5.76 -17.00 -32.44
N VAL A 335 -5.78 -17.93 -31.49
CA VAL A 335 -6.77 -17.99 -30.40
C VAL A 335 -6.04 -17.76 -29.06
N PHE A 336 -6.49 -16.76 -28.33
CA PHE A 336 -5.99 -16.44 -26.99
C PHE A 336 -6.97 -16.92 -25.94
N LEU A 337 -6.52 -17.73 -25.01
CA LEU A 337 -7.32 -18.19 -23.88
C LEU A 337 -7.08 -17.28 -22.67
N PHE A 338 -8.18 -16.88 -22.02
CA PHE A 338 -8.16 -16.05 -20.82
C PHE A 338 -8.78 -16.82 -19.67
N GLU A 339 -8.06 -16.87 -18.57
CA GLU A 339 -8.57 -17.33 -17.29
C GLU A 339 -8.55 -16.16 -16.30
N LEU A 340 -9.70 -15.80 -15.75
CA LEU A 340 -9.84 -14.68 -14.85
C LEU A 340 -9.65 -15.14 -13.41
N LYS A 341 -8.69 -14.56 -12.72
CA LYS A 341 -8.41 -14.87 -11.31
C LYS A 341 -8.57 -13.61 -10.46
N SER A 342 -9.56 -13.60 -9.61
CA SER A 342 -9.73 -12.59 -8.55
C SER A 342 -8.99 -12.98 -7.27
N GLY A 343 -8.21 -14.06 -7.30
CA GLY A 343 -7.48 -14.59 -6.16
C GLY A 343 -6.41 -13.63 -5.64
N LEU A 344 -6.31 -13.52 -4.32
CA LEU A 344 -5.30 -12.71 -3.65
C LEU A 344 -4.26 -13.61 -2.99
N LEU A 345 -3.00 -13.25 -3.19
CA LEU A 345 -1.89 -13.87 -2.45
C LEU A 345 -2.09 -13.65 -0.94
N GLY A 346 -1.93 -14.69 -0.14
CA GLY A 346 -2.05 -14.62 1.32
C GLY A 346 -1.03 -13.67 1.95
N LEU A 347 -1.35 -13.14 3.13
CA LEU A 347 -0.50 -12.15 3.82
C LEU A 347 0.91 -12.66 4.08
N GLY A 348 1.07 -13.92 4.48
CA GLY A 348 2.39 -14.53 4.73
C GLY A 348 3.26 -14.60 3.50
N ALA A 349 2.67 -14.80 2.31
CA ALA A 349 3.40 -14.80 1.05
C ALA A 349 3.82 -13.40 0.58
N LYS A 350 3.18 -12.34 1.12
CA LYS A 350 3.45 -10.92 0.78
C LYS A 350 4.52 -10.28 1.67
N GLN A 351 5.07 -11.00 2.62
CA GLN A 351 6.08 -10.47 3.54
C GLN A 351 7.48 -10.47 2.91
N GLN A 352 8.36 -9.62 3.44
CA GLN A 352 9.77 -9.55 3.01
C GLN A 352 10.50 -10.90 3.14
N VAL A 353 10.13 -11.70 4.14
CA VAL A 353 10.48 -13.13 4.24
C VAL A 353 9.19 -13.92 4.00
N PRO A 354 8.91 -14.30 2.75
CA PRO A 354 7.63 -14.91 2.41
C PRO A 354 7.47 -16.29 3.04
N ASP A 355 6.24 -16.58 3.48
CA ASP A 355 5.83 -17.94 3.81
C ASP A 355 5.70 -18.75 2.50
N VAL A 356 6.69 -19.60 2.25
CA VAL A 356 6.76 -20.42 1.04
C VAL A 356 5.57 -21.35 0.91
N GLY A 357 5.05 -21.87 2.03
CA GLY A 357 3.84 -22.70 2.01
C GLY A 357 2.62 -21.97 1.47
N GLN A 358 2.45 -20.71 1.82
CA GLN A 358 1.36 -19.88 1.26
C GLN A 358 1.57 -19.54 -0.21
N ILE A 359 2.82 -19.38 -0.66
CA ILE A 359 3.12 -19.22 -2.08
C ILE A 359 2.79 -20.53 -2.83
N ASP A 360 3.14 -21.68 -2.29
CA ASP A 360 2.82 -22.96 -2.90
C ASP A 360 1.32 -23.21 -3.02
N ILE A 361 0.55 -22.85 -1.98
CA ILE A 361 -0.92 -22.89 -2.02
C ILE A 361 -1.44 -21.99 -3.14
N PHE A 362 -0.96 -20.74 -3.22
CA PHE A 362 -1.38 -19.81 -4.26
C PHE A 362 -1.03 -20.35 -5.66
N LEU A 363 0.21 -20.81 -5.87
CA LEU A 363 0.62 -21.37 -7.14
C LEU A 363 -0.18 -22.63 -7.51
N SER A 364 -0.58 -23.45 -6.54
CA SER A 364 -1.43 -24.61 -6.80
C SER A 364 -2.85 -24.23 -7.24
N LEU A 365 -3.32 -23.04 -6.85
CA LEU A 365 -4.62 -22.50 -7.27
C LEU A 365 -4.60 -21.92 -8.69
N ILE A 366 -3.42 -21.52 -9.17
CA ILE A 366 -3.23 -20.97 -10.52
C ILE A 366 -2.61 -21.97 -11.49
N HIS A 367 -2.13 -23.12 -11.01
CA HIS A 367 -1.73 -24.24 -11.88
C HIS A 367 -2.97 -24.99 -12.35
N ILE A 368 -3.19 -24.89 -13.61
CA ILE A 368 -4.18 -25.65 -14.37
C ILE A 368 -3.50 -26.83 -15.00
#